data_1899e2d2e634e2c3c5407042bf711e56
#
_entry.id   1899e2d2e634e2c3c5407042bf711e56
#
_cell.length_a   1.000
_cell.length_b   1.000
_cell.length_c   1.000
_cell.angle_alpha   90.00
_cell.angle_beta   90.00
_cell.angle_gamma   90.00
#
_symmetry.space_group_name_H-M   'P 1'
#
loop_
_entity.id
_entity.type
_entity.pdbx_description
1 polymer ?
#
loop_
_entity_poly.entity_id
_entity_poly.type
_entity_poly.pdbx_seq_one_letter_code
_entity_poly.pdbx_strand_id
1 'polypeptide(L)'
;SDQLKALKSYDFKAFLQLLRAKRGALDYGKNPSVHKNVHNSPENVDTSERIGVSMATVKENKKNGKTISFRFTVCLERDVRGKQIRKTTTWAAPADLTPAKARKAAERAADAWEEEVKAEYQKRKELGSAYRLPPEKRHDDFAAFINDLWLPLKIRGGDAKPSTIAFYQYLSRPIAAYFGGAVLQEISSIDIQKYFVYLRTEYKMKNGKPLSPKSLRHHYIALTSMFNYAMEQEMLVKNPMDKVTPPKKDKKPVDALSKEQAARFFSLLPDLPLDFHCVMILLVTTGIRRGECVGLQWGDFDMKNQTVTISRNAVLDEHGNVLISTPKTTNSIRTIPLMASTIALLQKYRKQMQAEHPNTILKNAFLFPNKDDVFLPRDPNSVTRRVKRFMKNNDFPDLSPHDLRHSCATLLLSQGADIKSVQEILGHADASTTLNFYVKSDLQQMKSATEKYAAAFNL
;
A
#
# COMPACT_ATOMS: atom_id res chain seq x y z
N SER A 1 39.58 -10.29 12.05
CA SER A 1 40.33 -9.93 10.84
C SER A 1 39.58 -10.34 9.56
N ASP A 2 38.94 -11.49 9.52
CA ASP A 2 38.18 -11.96 8.33
C ASP A 2 36.84 -11.22 8.11
N GLN A 3 36.21 -10.78 9.20
CA GLN A 3 34.98 -9.96 9.12
C GLN A 3 35.23 -8.60 8.47
N LEU A 4 36.41 -8.01 8.67
CA LEU A 4 36.79 -6.75 7.99
C LEU A 4 37.14 -6.94 6.51
N LYS A 5 37.60 -8.13 6.10
CA LYS A 5 37.83 -8.48 4.71
C LYS A 5 36.51 -8.65 3.95
N ALA A 6 35.50 -9.25 4.58
CA ALA A 6 34.16 -9.41 3.98
C ALA A 6 33.49 -8.05 3.67
N LEU A 7 33.62 -7.07 4.56
CA LEU A 7 33.15 -5.69 4.28
C LEU A 7 33.95 -5.02 3.16
N LYS A 8 35.24 -5.29 3.05
CA LYS A 8 36.10 -4.76 1.97
C LYS A 8 35.77 -5.37 0.60
N SER A 9 35.35 -6.66 0.56
CA SER A 9 35.02 -7.33 -0.71
C SER A 9 33.75 -6.76 -1.37
N TYR A 10 32.88 -6.11 -0.63
CA TYR A 10 31.65 -5.51 -1.14
C TYR A 10 31.76 -3.98 -1.36
N ASP A 11 32.95 -3.40 -1.18
CA ASP A 11 33.29 -1.98 -1.39
C ASP A 11 32.13 -0.98 -1.14
N PHE A 12 31.55 -1.09 0.07
CA PHE A 12 30.41 -0.29 0.48
C PHE A 12 30.73 1.22 0.53
N LYS A 13 32.03 1.58 0.73
CA LYS A 13 32.47 2.98 0.65
C LYS A 13 32.45 3.52 -0.78
N ALA A 14 32.91 2.73 -1.76
CA ALA A 14 32.83 3.10 -3.16
C ALA A 14 31.40 3.24 -3.66
N PHE A 15 30.48 2.39 -3.15
CA PHE A 15 29.05 2.51 -3.41
C PHE A 15 28.47 3.83 -2.90
N LEU A 16 28.85 4.26 -1.69
CA LEU A 16 28.46 5.56 -1.15
C LEU A 16 29.06 6.74 -1.93
N GLN A 17 30.30 6.60 -2.41
CA GLN A 17 30.92 7.61 -3.28
C GLN A 17 30.20 7.70 -4.63
N LEU A 18 29.80 6.58 -5.21
CA LEU A 18 29.02 6.52 -6.45
C LEU A 18 27.64 7.18 -6.30
N LEU A 19 27.01 7.03 -5.14
CA LEU A 19 25.77 7.73 -4.79
C LEU A 19 25.97 9.26 -4.71
N ARG A 20 27.12 9.71 -4.17
CA ARG A 20 27.49 11.14 -4.11
C ARG A 20 27.84 11.72 -5.47
N ALA A 21 28.59 10.98 -6.28
CA ALA A 21 29.03 11.43 -7.61
C ALA A 21 27.89 11.58 -8.62
N LYS A 22 26.88 10.68 -8.60
CA LYS A 22 25.70 10.80 -9.48
C LYS A 22 24.77 11.97 -9.13
N ARG A 23 24.85 12.52 -7.92
CA ARG A 23 24.13 13.74 -7.54
C ARG A 23 24.62 14.99 -8.27
N GLY A 24 25.92 15.05 -8.64
CA GLY A 24 26.48 16.14 -9.46
C GLY A 24 26.11 16.09 -10.96
N ALA A 25 25.62 14.94 -11.43
CA ALA A 25 25.26 14.73 -12.84
C ALA A 25 23.75 14.87 -13.16
N LEU A 26 22.93 15.05 -12.13
CA LEU A 26 21.48 15.30 -12.25
C LEU A 26 21.16 16.77 -11.97
N ASP A 27 21.92 17.66 -12.60
CA ASP A 27 21.57 19.08 -12.62
C ASP A 27 20.40 19.27 -13.59
N TYR A 28 19.25 19.56 -13.03
CA TYR A 28 18.01 19.77 -13.74
C TYR A 28 18.13 20.98 -14.66
N GLY A 29 17.96 20.75 -15.94
CA GLY A 29 17.70 21.79 -16.90
C GLY A 29 16.57 22.71 -16.39
N LYS A 30 16.90 23.97 -16.24
CA LYS A 30 15.99 25.03 -15.83
C LYS A 30 14.79 25.08 -16.77
N ASN A 31 13.61 24.76 -16.27
CA ASN A 31 12.37 25.11 -16.95
C ASN A 31 12.00 26.56 -16.61
N PRO A 32 11.65 27.37 -17.62
CA PRO A 32 11.41 28.79 -17.42
C PRO A 32 10.08 29.05 -16.71
N SER A 33 10.15 30.05 -15.86
CA SER A 33 9.13 30.83 -15.20
C SER A 33 7.70 30.73 -15.75
N VAL A 34 6.78 30.25 -14.91
CA VAL A 34 5.35 30.56 -15.05
C VAL A 34 5.06 31.79 -14.17
N HIS A 35 4.67 32.86 -14.82
CA HIS A 35 4.25 34.11 -14.20
C HIS A 35 3.08 33.89 -13.23
N LYS A 36 3.22 34.46 -12.03
CA LYS A 36 2.14 34.73 -11.10
C LYS A 36 1.23 35.80 -11.72
N ASN A 37 0.02 35.44 -12.01
CA ASN A 37 -1.06 36.42 -12.10
C ASN A 37 -1.93 36.29 -10.85
N VAL A 38 -1.72 37.22 -9.93
CA VAL A 38 -2.63 37.53 -8.84
C VAL A 38 -3.73 38.41 -9.47
N HIS A 39 -4.92 37.88 -9.61
CA HIS A 39 -6.12 38.68 -9.80
C HIS A 39 -6.93 38.65 -8.51
N ASN A 40 -6.92 39.79 -7.85
CA ASN A 40 -7.91 40.20 -6.86
C ASN A 40 -9.31 40.14 -7.50
N SER A 41 -10.20 39.42 -6.86
CA SER A 41 -11.63 39.54 -7.08
C SER A 41 -12.28 40.09 -5.81
N PRO A 42 -13.23 41.01 -5.93
CA PRO A 42 -13.71 41.81 -4.82
C PRO A 42 -14.61 41.02 -3.88
N GLU A 43 -14.53 41.42 -2.63
CA GLU A 43 -15.44 41.04 -1.56
C GLU A 43 -16.91 41.25 -1.98
N ASN A 44 -17.68 40.17 -2.02
CA ASN A 44 -19.13 40.24 -1.88
C ASN A 44 -19.48 39.78 -0.47
N VAL A 45 -19.68 40.73 0.39
CA VAL A 45 -20.41 40.62 1.64
C VAL A 45 -21.85 40.29 1.28
N ASP A 46 -22.25 39.05 1.39
CA ASP A 46 -23.66 38.66 1.35
C ASP A 46 -24.17 38.46 2.77
N THR A 47 -24.82 39.52 3.27
CA THR A 47 -25.66 39.50 4.46
C THR A 47 -26.99 38.88 4.11
N SER A 48 -27.13 37.57 4.31
CA SER A 48 -28.44 36.95 4.46
C SER A 48 -28.34 35.76 5.39
N GLU A 49 -28.55 35.99 6.68
CA GLU A 49 -29.11 35.00 7.57
C GLU A 49 -30.47 34.54 7.00
N ARG A 50 -30.43 33.53 6.15
CA ARG A 50 -31.58 32.72 5.77
C ARG A 50 -31.31 31.30 6.19
N ILE A 51 -32.20 30.78 7.03
CA ILE A 51 -32.42 29.40 7.36
C ILE A 51 -32.17 28.55 6.11
N GLY A 52 -31.01 27.84 6.06
CA GLY A 52 -30.47 27.29 4.83
C GLY A 52 -31.23 26.08 4.35
N VAL A 53 -32.08 26.29 3.36
CA VAL A 53 -32.51 25.20 2.46
C VAL A 53 -31.33 24.93 1.51
N SER A 54 -30.52 23.92 1.83
CA SER A 54 -29.45 23.47 0.95
C SER A 54 -30.08 22.79 -0.25
N MET A 55 -30.04 23.40 -1.42
CA MET A 55 -30.49 22.79 -2.68
C MET A 55 -29.52 21.73 -3.16
N ALA A 56 -30.04 20.68 -3.83
CA ALA A 56 -29.21 19.65 -4.42
C ALA A 56 -28.20 20.24 -5.42
N THR A 57 -26.93 19.90 -5.29
CA THR A 57 -25.90 20.35 -6.24
C THR A 57 -25.87 19.41 -7.45
N VAL A 58 -26.02 19.96 -8.66
CA VAL A 58 -25.97 19.21 -9.92
C VAL A 58 -24.63 19.46 -10.62
N LYS A 59 -23.82 18.41 -10.82
CA LYS A 59 -22.55 18.48 -11.57
C LYS A 59 -22.61 17.60 -12.81
N GLU A 60 -22.16 18.15 -13.95
CA GLU A 60 -22.05 17.40 -15.18
C GLU A 60 -20.83 16.47 -15.18
N ASN A 61 -21.03 15.21 -15.57
CA ASN A 61 -19.95 14.28 -15.90
C ASN A 61 -19.76 14.29 -17.42
N LYS A 62 -18.59 14.72 -17.88
CA LYS A 62 -18.25 14.83 -19.30
C LYS A 62 -17.24 13.77 -19.71
N LYS A 63 -17.42 13.22 -20.94
CA LYS A 63 -16.43 12.36 -21.60
C LYS A 63 -16.24 12.87 -23.02
N ASN A 64 -15.01 13.14 -23.41
CA ASN A 64 -14.66 13.73 -24.72
C ASN A 64 -15.44 15.02 -25.03
N GLY A 65 -15.63 15.89 -24.03
CA GLY A 65 -16.36 17.17 -24.19
C GLY A 65 -17.89 17.04 -24.20
N LYS A 66 -18.46 15.85 -24.26
CA LYS A 66 -19.92 15.61 -24.22
C LYS A 66 -20.36 15.21 -22.82
N THR A 67 -21.47 15.80 -22.35
CA THR A 67 -22.09 15.41 -21.07
C THR A 67 -22.75 14.05 -21.22
N ILE A 68 -22.33 13.09 -20.38
CA ILE A 68 -22.81 11.70 -20.37
C ILE A 68 -23.79 11.40 -19.23
N SER A 69 -23.68 12.14 -18.12
CA SER A 69 -24.56 12.02 -16.96
C SER A 69 -24.42 13.24 -16.05
N PHE A 70 -25.31 13.33 -15.07
CA PHE A 70 -25.29 14.37 -14.03
C PHE A 70 -25.14 13.71 -12.67
N ARG A 71 -24.28 14.25 -11.82
CA ARG A 71 -24.14 13.84 -10.42
C ARG A 71 -24.91 14.79 -9.54
N PHE A 72 -25.83 14.24 -8.75
CA PHE A 72 -26.57 14.99 -7.73
C PHE A 72 -25.93 14.79 -6.38
N THR A 73 -25.86 15.83 -5.56
CA THR A 73 -25.36 15.77 -4.19
C THR A 73 -26.31 16.57 -3.30
N VAL A 74 -26.87 15.90 -2.30
CA VAL A 74 -27.68 16.50 -1.24
C VAL A 74 -26.89 16.51 0.04
N CYS A 75 -26.89 17.65 0.72
CA CYS A 75 -26.31 17.81 2.05
C CYS A 75 -27.41 17.71 3.09
N LEU A 76 -27.27 16.77 4.02
CA LEU A 76 -28.14 16.58 5.16
C LEU A 76 -27.56 17.26 6.42
N GLU A 77 -27.97 16.88 7.59
CA GLU A 77 -27.43 17.37 8.85
C GLU A 77 -25.96 16.96 9.07
N ARG A 78 -25.35 17.49 10.10
CA ARG A 78 -24.01 17.05 10.53
C ARG A 78 -24.14 15.85 11.48
N ASP A 79 -23.20 14.92 11.39
CA ASP A 79 -23.12 13.79 12.32
C ASP A 79 -22.63 14.26 13.71
N VAL A 80 -22.63 13.36 14.68
CA VAL A 80 -22.18 13.62 16.07
C VAL A 80 -20.71 14.07 16.16
N ARG A 81 -19.93 13.94 15.08
CA ARG A 81 -18.54 14.39 14.96
C ARG A 81 -18.42 15.72 14.22
N GLY A 82 -19.54 16.38 13.91
CA GLY A 82 -19.58 17.64 13.16
C GLY A 82 -19.35 17.50 11.63
N LYS A 83 -19.21 16.28 11.10
CA LYS A 83 -19.03 16.03 9.67
C LYS A 83 -20.37 16.05 8.96
N GLN A 84 -20.45 16.77 7.86
CA GLN A 84 -21.65 16.87 7.06
C GLN A 84 -22.01 15.55 6.37
N ILE A 85 -23.22 15.07 6.60
CA ILE A 85 -23.77 13.89 5.92
C ILE A 85 -24.16 14.30 4.51
N ARG A 86 -23.66 13.60 3.49
CA ARG A 86 -23.94 13.86 2.08
C ARG A 86 -24.43 12.59 1.42
N LYS A 87 -25.49 12.72 0.59
CA LYS A 87 -25.90 11.66 -0.33
C LYS A 87 -25.60 12.09 -1.76
N THR A 88 -25.15 11.16 -2.59
CA THR A 88 -24.84 11.39 -3.99
C THR A 88 -25.45 10.31 -4.85
N THR A 89 -26.00 10.70 -6.01
CA THR A 89 -26.42 9.75 -7.04
C THR A 89 -25.98 10.24 -8.43
N THR A 90 -26.04 9.36 -9.42
CA THR A 90 -25.74 9.70 -10.81
C THR A 90 -26.99 9.45 -11.65
N TRP A 91 -27.42 10.46 -12.35
CA TRP A 91 -28.59 10.43 -13.25
C TRP A 91 -28.10 10.50 -14.70
N ALA A 92 -28.55 9.57 -15.55
CA ALA A 92 -28.26 9.57 -16.98
C ALA A 92 -29.35 10.32 -17.72
N ALA A 93 -28.98 11.32 -18.55
CA ALA A 93 -29.93 12.00 -19.37
C ALA A 93 -30.48 11.09 -20.48
N PRO A 94 -31.78 11.15 -20.81
CA PRO A 94 -32.32 10.54 -22.02
C PRO A 94 -31.55 11.00 -23.26
N ALA A 95 -31.27 10.05 -24.18
CA ALA A 95 -30.39 10.28 -25.33
C ALA A 95 -30.96 11.24 -26.38
N ASP A 96 -32.26 11.49 -26.33
CA ASP A 96 -33.03 12.33 -27.26
C ASP A 96 -33.06 13.82 -26.87
N LEU A 97 -32.51 14.19 -25.72
CA LEU A 97 -32.52 15.56 -25.22
C LEU A 97 -31.30 16.37 -25.69
N THR A 98 -31.54 17.59 -26.11
CA THR A 98 -30.47 18.57 -26.34
C THR A 98 -29.79 18.91 -25.01
N PRO A 99 -28.50 19.31 -25.01
CA PRO A 99 -27.75 19.57 -23.76
C PRO A 99 -28.44 20.53 -22.79
N ALA A 100 -29.07 21.59 -23.30
CA ALA A 100 -29.81 22.56 -22.48
C ALA A 100 -31.07 21.94 -21.85
N LYS A 101 -31.82 21.14 -22.63
CA LYS A 101 -33.00 20.42 -22.12
C LYS A 101 -32.62 19.32 -21.13
N ALA A 102 -31.51 18.60 -21.38
CA ALA A 102 -30.97 17.59 -20.49
C ALA A 102 -30.59 18.20 -19.13
N ARG A 103 -29.95 19.37 -19.12
CA ARG A 103 -29.60 20.08 -17.88
C ARG A 103 -30.84 20.47 -17.07
N LYS A 104 -31.84 21.06 -17.72
CA LYS A 104 -33.12 21.47 -17.07
C LYS A 104 -33.90 20.25 -16.54
N ALA A 105 -33.84 19.12 -17.25
CA ALA A 105 -34.39 17.84 -16.78
C ALA A 105 -33.66 17.29 -15.59
N ALA A 106 -32.31 17.39 -15.60
CA ALA A 106 -31.44 16.97 -14.47
C ALA A 106 -31.71 17.81 -13.21
N GLU A 107 -31.89 19.12 -13.34
CA GLU A 107 -32.21 20.00 -12.20
C GLU A 107 -33.58 19.60 -11.59
N ARG A 108 -34.63 19.38 -12.39
CA ARG A 108 -35.93 18.90 -11.89
C ARG A 108 -35.82 17.50 -11.24
N ALA A 109 -35.04 16.61 -11.83
CA ALA A 109 -34.81 15.27 -11.26
C ALA A 109 -34.01 15.34 -9.95
N ALA A 110 -33.10 16.29 -9.82
CA ALA A 110 -32.33 16.52 -8.59
C ALA A 110 -33.21 17.06 -7.47
N ASP A 111 -34.12 17.98 -7.76
CA ASP A 111 -35.08 18.55 -6.81
C ASP A 111 -36.02 17.44 -6.26
N ALA A 112 -36.61 16.65 -7.17
CA ALA A 112 -37.46 15.52 -6.77
C ALA A 112 -36.71 14.50 -5.92
N TRP A 113 -35.47 14.17 -6.30
CA TRP A 113 -34.64 13.26 -5.56
C TRP A 113 -34.19 13.83 -4.20
N GLU A 114 -33.98 15.15 -4.10
CA GLU A 114 -33.68 15.82 -2.85
C GLU A 114 -34.83 15.71 -1.85
N GLU A 115 -36.07 15.95 -2.31
CA GLU A 115 -37.26 15.80 -1.47
C GLU A 115 -37.39 14.35 -0.95
N GLU A 116 -37.20 13.36 -1.83
CA GLU A 116 -37.22 11.94 -1.45
C GLU A 116 -36.17 11.62 -0.39
N VAL A 117 -34.93 12.06 -0.61
CA VAL A 117 -33.81 11.80 0.30
C VAL A 117 -34.03 12.47 1.66
N LYS A 118 -34.53 13.70 1.68
CA LYS A 118 -34.83 14.42 2.92
C LYS A 118 -35.99 13.77 3.68
N ALA A 119 -37.06 13.40 2.99
CA ALA A 119 -38.20 12.72 3.58
C ALA A 119 -37.81 11.36 4.19
N GLU A 120 -37.00 10.58 3.46
CA GLU A 120 -36.49 9.30 3.98
C GLU A 120 -35.57 9.51 5.20
N TYR A 121 -34.71 10.53 5.17
CA TYR A 121 -33.83 10.86 6.28
C TYR A 121 -34.62 11.26 7.54
N GLN A 122 -35.65 12.10 7.41
CA GLN A 122 -36.52 12.49 8.51
C GLN A 122 -37.29 11.28 9.07
N LYS A 123 -37.86 10.46 8.20
CA LYS A 123 -38.54 9.22 8.62
C LYS A 123 -37.63 8.29 9.39
N ARG A 124 -36.34 8.17 8.99
CA ARG A 124 -35.33 7.40 9.74
C ARG A 124 -35.05 8.01 11.11
N LYS A 125 -34.99 9.34 11.18
CA LYS A 125 -34.72 10.07 12.43
C LYS A 125 -35.87 9.91 13.43
N GLU A 126 -37.11 10.01 12.97
CA GLU A 126 -38.32 9.87 13.77
C GLU A 126 -38.51 8.45 14.29
N LEU A 127 -38.37 7.44 13.43
CA LEU A 127 -38.56 6.05 13.78
C LEU A 127 -37.37 5.43 14.53
N GLY A 128 -36.18 6.02 14.42
CA GLY A 128 -34.96 5.54 15.08
C GLY A 128 -34.74 4.04 14.87
N SER A 129 -34.71 3.27 15.97
CA SER A 129 -34.53 1.80 15.91
C SER A 129 -35.74 1.02 15.35
N ALA A 130 -36.89 1.68 15.23
CA ALA A 130 -38.12 1.06 14.64
C ALA A 130 -38.13 1.17 13.10
N TYR A 131 -37.25 1.98 12.51
CA TYR A 131 -37.16 2.06 11.04
C TYR A 131 -36.72 0.72 10.45
N ARG A 132 -37.41 0.27 9.42
CA ARG A 132 -37.07 -0.94 8.64
C ARG A 132 -36.82 -0.56 7.19
N LEU A 133 -35.77 -1.10 6.62
CA LEU A 133 -35.49 -0.95 5.19
C LEU A 133 -36.58 -1.65 4.36
N PRO A 134 -36.87 -1.15 3.15
CA PRO A 134 -37.72 -1.87 2.20
C PRO A 134 -37.21 -3.29 1.95
N PRO A 135 -38.11 -4.27 1.72
CA PRO A 135 -37.72 -5.67 1.54
C PRO A 135 -36.64 -5.90 0.47
N GLU A 136 -36.71 -5.14 -0.63
CA GLU A 136 -35.75 -5.18 -1.75
C GLU A 136 -34.35 -4.66 -1.39
N LYS A 137 -34.20 -3.95 -0.27
CA LYS A 137 -32.92 -3.45 0.25
C LYS A 137 -32.41 -4.27 1.44
N ARG A 138 -33.12 -5.34 1.83
CA ARG A 138 -32.69 -6.24 2.90
C ARG A 138 -31.82 -7.36 2.37
N HIS A 139 -30.91 -7.80 3.19
CA HIS A 139 -30.15 -9.02 2.99
C HIS A 139 -30.18 -9.80 4.29
N ASP A 140 -30.91 -10.90 4.30
CA ASP A 140 -31.25 -11.63 5.54
C ASP A 140 -30.06 -12.41 6.11
N ASP A 141 -29.07 -12.73 5.29
CA ASP A 141 -27.86 -13.47 5.69
C ASP A 141 -26.60 -12.63 5.47
N PHE A 142 -25.86 -12.39 6.56
CA PHE A 142 -24.62 -11.62 6.49
C PHE A 142 -23.52 -12.33 5.67
N ALA A 143 -23.45 -13.67 5.73
CA ALA A 143 -22.49 -14.43 4.93
C ALA A 143 -22.83 -14.33 3.44
N ALA A 144 -24.12 -14.38 3.07
CA ALA A 144 -24.56 -14.14 1.70
C ALA A 144 -24.25 -12.69 1.25
N PHE A 145 -24.53 -11.69 2.10
CA PHE A 145 -24.13 -10.29 1.83
C PHE A 145 -22.63 -10.17 1.53
N ILE A 146 -21.77 -10.84 2.31
CA ILE A 146 -20.32 -10.82 2.10
C ILE A 146 -19.95 -11.44 0.75
N ASN A 147 -20.51 -12.62 0.43
CA ASN A 147 -20.11 -13.42 -0.72
C ASN A 147 -20.73 -12.94 -2.04
N ASP A 148 -21.98 -12.48 -2.02
CA ASP A 148 -22.75 -12.16 -3.21
C ASP A 148 -22.75 -10.66 -3.55
N LEU A 149 -22.55 -9.79 -2.55
CA LEU A 149 -22.58 -8.34 -2.76
C LEU A 149 -21.24 -7.67 -2.45
N TRP A 150 -20.77 -7.74 -1.18
CA TRP A 150 -19.61 -6.95 -0.79
C TRP A 150 -18.32 -7.38 -1.50
N LEU A 151 -18.00 -8.68 -1.51
CA LEU A 151 -16.76 -9.18 -2.12
C LEU A 151 -16.77 -9.02 -3.64
N PRO A 152 -17.83 -9.42 -4.40
CA PRO A 152 -17.85 -9.24 -5.84
C PRO A 152 -17.98 -7.77 -6.26
N LEU A 153 -18.89 -7.01 -5.70
CA LEU A 153 -19.23 -5.67 -6.19
C LEU A 153 -18.32 -4.58 -5.62
N LYS A 154 -18.04 -4.58 -4.31
CA LYS A 154 -17.20 -3.55 -3.68
C LYS A 154 -15.71 -3.82 -3.85
N ILE A 155 -15.28 -5.07 -3.70
CA ILE A 155 -13.87 -5.42 -3.68
C ILE A 155 -13.36 -5.79 -5.08
N ARG A 156 -14.01 -6.73 -5.79
CA ARG A 156 -13.60 -7.14 -7.14
C ARG A 156 -14.06 -6.17 -8.23
N GLY A 157 -15.26 -5.61 -8.11
CA GLY A 157 -15.81 -4.64 -9.06
C GLY A 157 -15.18 -3.26 -8.96
N GLY A 158 -14.39 -2.96 -7.90
CA GLY A 158 -13.64 -1.73 -7.73
C GLY A 158 -12.21 -1.83 -8.27
N ASP A 159 -11.43 -0.75 -8.08
CA ASP A 159 -10.02 -0.65 -8.50
C ASP A 159 -9.04 -1.40 -7.55
N ALA A 160 -9.51 -2.43 -6.84
CA ALA A 160 -8.69 -3.15 -5.87
C ALA A 160 -7.62 -4.00 -6.57
N LYS A 161 -6.37 -3.91 -6.11
CA LYS A 161 -5.28 -4.75 -6.64
C LYS A 161 -5.50 -6.23 -6.27
N PRO A 162 -4.99 -7.19 -7.08
CA PRO A 162 -5.14 -8.64 -6.81
C PRO A 162 -4.77 -9.03 -5.38
N SER A 163 -3.69 -8.48 -4.83
CA SER A 163 -3.28 -8.73 -3.44
C SER A 163 -4.28 -8.18 -2.38
N THR A 164 -5.02 -7.13 -2.71
CA THR A 164 -6.08 -6.57 -1.84
C THR A 164 -7.32 -7.45 -1.89
N ILE A 165 -7.68 -7.95 -3.07
CA ILE A 165 -8.76 -8.91 -3.25
C ILE A 165 -8.47 -10.19 -2.44
N ALA A 166 -7.27 -10.77 -2.62
CA ALA A 166 -6.81 -11.94 -1.88
C ALA A 166 -6.85 -11.73 -0.35
N PHE A 167 -6.43 -10.55 0.11
CA PHE A 167 -6.46 -10.17 1.52
C PHE A 167 -7.88 -10.13 2.08
N TYR A 168 -8.81 -9.47 1.41
CA TYR A 168 -10.19 -9.39 1.86
C TYR A 168 -10.91 -10.74 1.76
N GLN A 169 -10.65 -11.52 0.73
CA GLN A 169 -11.19 -12.87 0.61
C GLN A 169 -10.68 -13.80 1.72
N TYR A 170 -9.41 -13.67 2.13
CA TYR A 170 -8.88 -14.41 3.27
C TYR A 170 -9.59 -14.05 4.58
N LEU A 171 -9.83 -12.75 4.82
CA LEU A 171 -10.49 -12.27 6.03
C LEU A 171 -11.99 -12.52 6.04
N SER A 172 -12.65 -12.53 4.88
CA SER A 172 -14.10 -12.76 4.81
C SER A 172 -14.50 -14.16 5.28
N ARG A 173 -13.66 -15.18 5.03
CA ARG A 173 -13.95 -16.57 5.41
C ARG A 173 -14.23 -16.76 6.91
N PRO A 174 -13.35 -16.40 7.84
CA PRO A 174 -13.63 -16.54 9.27
C PRO A 174 -14.71 -15.59 9.76
N ILE A 175 -14.91 -14.42 9.13
CA ILE A 175 -16.00 -13.51 9.46
C ILE A 175 -17.33 -14.15 9.06
N ALA A 176 -17.48 -14.61 7.83
CA ALA A 176 -18.69 -15.28 7.36
C ALA A 176 -18.98 -16.56 8.16
N ALA A 177 -17.96 -17.33 8.54
CA ALA A 177 -18.13 -18.52 9.35
C ALA A 177 -18.66 -18.23 10.77
N TYR A 178 -18.22 -17.12 11.39
CA TYR A 178 -18.67 -16.74 12.73
C TYR A 178 -20.10 -16.16 12.73
N PHE A 179 -20.39 -15.28 11.78
CA PHE A 179 -21.69 -14.62 11.66
C PHE A 179 -22.67 -15.37 10.75
N GLY A 180 -22.32 -16.58 10.30
CA GLY A 180 -23.15 -17.36 9.39
C GLY A 180 -24.59 -17.51 9.89
N GLY A 181 -25.56 -17.22 9.02
CA GLY A 181 -26.99 -17.21 9.34
C GLY A 181 -27.49 -16.01 10.17
N ALA A 182 -26.60 -15.08 10.57
CA ALA A 182 -27.01 -13.86 11.23
C ALA A 182 -27.62 -12.87 10.21
N VAL A 183 -28.74 -12.27 10.58
CA VAL A 183 -29.38 -11.22 9.79
C VAL A 183 -28.54 -9.95 9.85
N LEU A 184 -28.11 -9.44 8.68
CA LEU A 184 -27.24 -8.25 8.57
C LEU A 184 -27.75 -7.07 9.42
N GLN A 185 -29.04 -6.82 9.39
CA GLN A 185 -29.70 -5.70 10.10
C GLN A 185 -29.74 -5.88 11.61
N GLU A 186 -29.56 -7.09 12.11
CA GLU A 186 -29.65 -7.43 13.53
C GLU A 186 -28.28 -7.49 14.21
N ILE A 187 -27.19 -7.50 13.43
CA ILE A 187 -25.84 -7.52 14.01
C ILE A 187 -25.59 -6.20 14.76
N SER A 188 -25.39 -6.32 16.06
CA SER A 188 -25.13 -5.21 16.95
C SER A 188 -23.63 -4.99 17.20
N SER A 189 -23.28 -3.83 17.76
CA SER A 189 -21.90 -3.55 18.22
C SER A 189 -21.43 -4.57 19.27
N ILE A 190 -22.35 -5.13 20.07
CA ILE A 190 -22.05 -6.15 21.08
C ILE A 190 -21.63 -7.44 20.40
N ASP A 191 -22.30 -7.85 19.32
CA ASP A 191 -21.98 -9.08 18.60
C ASP A 191 -20.61 -8.98 17.92
N ILE A 192 -20.27 -7.79 17.40
CA ILE A 192 -18.92 -7.53 16.88
C ILE A 192 -17.88 -7.58 18.00
N GLN A 193 -18.17 -7.05 19.19
CA GLN A 193 -17.27 -7.17 20.35
C GLN A 193 -17.07 -8.62 20.78
N LYS A 194 -18.14 -9.44 20.81
CA LYS A 194 -18.07 -10.90 21.07
C LYS A 194 -17.19 -11.60 20.03
N TYR A 195 -17.31 -11.23 18.75
CA TYR A 195 -16.41 -11.75 17.70
C TYR A 195 -14.94 -11.45 17.99
N PHE A 196 -14.60 -10.24 18.45
CA PHE A 196 -13.22 -9.92 18.83
C PHE A 196 -12.76 -10.67 20.10
N VAL A 197 -13.66 -10.98 21.03
CA VAL A 197 -13.34 -11.87 22.16
C VAL A 197 -13.04 -13.27 21.65
N TYR A 198 -13.92 -13.84 20.84
CA TYR A 198 -13.72 -15.15 20.18
C TYR A 198 -12.38 -15.22 19.44
N LEU A 199 -12.04 -14.21 18.65
CA LEU A 199 -10.76 -14.16 17.92
C LEU A 199 -9.54 -14.17 18.85
N ARG A 200 -9.66 -13.67 20.08
CA ARG A 200 -8.55 -13.64 21.06
C ARG A 200 -8.43 -14.92 21.87
N THR A 201 -9.55 -15.52 22.21
CA THR A 201 -9.60 -16.63 23.20
C THR A 201 -9.71 -18.00 22.54
N GLU A 202 -10.52 -18.13 21.52
CA GLU A 202 -10.92 -19.44 20.97
C GLU A 202 -10.33 -19.69 19.58
N TYR A 203 -10.34 -18.67 18.72
CA TYR A 203 -9.85 -18.83 17.34
C TYR A 203 -8.36 -19.12 17.29
N LYS A 204 -8.00 -20.22 16.63
CA LYS A 204 -6.61 -20.60 16.38
C LYS A 204 -6.31 -20.59 14.89
N MET A 205 -5.14 -20.06 14.53
CA MET A 205 -4.63 -20.19 13.17
C MET A 205 -4.29 -21.66 12.85
N LYS A 206 -4.09 -22.01 11.59
CA LYS A 206 -3.69 -23.37 11.16
C LYS A 206 -2.45 -23.91 11.87
N ASN A 207 -1.57 -23.05 12.38
CA ASN A 207 -0.37 -23.42 13.15
C ASN A 207 -0.64 -23.47 14.68
N GLY A 208 -1.89 -23.43 15.13
CA GLY A 208 -2.31 -23.47 16.54
C GLY A 208 -2.06 -22.18 17.33
N LYS A 209 -1.45 -21.16 16.73
CA LYS A 209 -1.15 -19.90 17.43
C LYS A 209 -2.36 -18.96 17.46
N PRO A 210 -2.49 -18.12 18.50
CA PRO A 210 -3.51 -17.06 18.53
C PRO A 210 -3.23 -15.99 17.48
N LEU A 211 -4.25 -15.21 17.13
CA LEU A 211 -4.08 -14.06 16.24
C LEU A 211 -3.21 -12.97 16.88
N SER A 212 -2.33 -12.38 16.08
CA SER A 212 -1.57 -11.20 16.50
C SER A 212 -2.47 -9.96 16.60
N PRO A 213 -2.12 -8.93 17.40
CA PRO A 213 -2.83 -7.66 17.44
C PRO A 213 -3.01 -7.02 16.06
N LYS A 214 -2.01 -7.17 15.18
CA LYS A 214 -2.09 -6.74 13.78
C LYS A 214 -3.15 -7.50 13.01
N SER A 215 -3.26 -8.82 13.19
CA SER A 215 -4.30 -9.64 12.54
C SER A 215 -5.69 -9.26 13.03
N LEU A 216 -5.88 -9.03 14.33
CA LEU A 216 -7.15 -8.54 14.88
C LEU A 216 -7.56 -7.20 14.25
N ARG A 217 -6.59 -6.31 14.05
CA ARG A 217 -6.84 -5.02 13.38
C ARG A 217 -7.24 -5.19 11.91
N HIS A 218 -6.71 -6.20 11.21
CA HIS A 218 -7.15 -6.53 9.84
C HIS A 218 -8.61 -6.97 9.80
N HIS A 219 -9.08 -7.78 10.76
CA HIS A 219 -10.51 -8.12 10.90
C HIS A 219 -11.37 -6.88 11.16
N TYR A 220 -10.88 -5.94 12.00
CA TYR A 220 -11.58 -4.68 12.23
C TYR A 220 -11.73 -3.86 10.95
N ILE A 221 -10.66 -3.74 10.14
CA ILE A 221 -10.68 -3.02 8.86
C ILE A 221 -11.65 -3.69 7.88
N ALA A 222 -11.67 -5.02 7.82
CA ALA A 222 -12.58 -5.76 6.94
C ALA A 222 -14.05 -5.55 7.33
N LEU A 223 -14.38 -5.70 8.63
CA LEU A 223 -15.74 -5.44 9.13
C LEU A 223 -16.17 -3.99 8.90
N THR A 224 -15.25 -3.02 9.14
CA THR A 224 -15.53 -1.60 8.85
C THR A 224 -15.85 -1.39 7.36
N SER A 225 -15.12 -2.04 6.46
CA SER A 225 -15.39 -1.97 5.01
C SER A 225 -16.73 -2.59 4.65
N MET A 226 -17.09 -3.74 5.25
CA MET A 226 -18.36 -4.44 5.02
C MET A 226 -19.54 -3.58 5.48
N PHE A 227 -19.53 -3.11 6.71
CA PHE A 227 -20.62 -2.32 7.26
C PHE A 227 -20.74 -0.92 6.64
N ASN A 228 -19.63 -0.30 6.27
CA ASN A 228 -19.67 0.95 5.49
C ASN A 228 -20.32 0.73 4.11
N TYR A 229 -20.01 -0.38 3.44
CA TYR A 229 -20.64 -0.69 2.17
C TYR A 229 -22.15 -0.97 2.33
N ALA A 230 -22.54 -1.69 3.37
CA ALA A 230 -23.96 -1.90 3.69
C ALA A 230 -24.68 -0.57 3.96
N MET A 231 -24.01 0.40 4.61
CA MET A 231 -24.52 1.77 4.79
C MET A 231 -24.61 2.55 3.47
N GLU A 232 -23.58 2.44 2.61
CA GLU A 232 -23.54 3.06 1.28
C GLU A 232 -24.68 2.53 0.39
N GLN A 233 -25.02 1.26 0.52
CA GLN A 233 -26.12 0.61 -0.22
C GLN A 233 -27.49 0.72 0.48
N GLU A 234 -27.58 1.52 1.54
CA GLU A 234 -28.82 1.74 2.31
C GLU A 234 -29.43 0.47 2.92
N MET A 235 -28.62 -0.60 3.06
CA MET A 235 -29.04 -1.87 3.69
C MET A 235 -29.08 -1.78 5.21
N LEU A 236 -28.47 -0.75 5.81
CA LEU A 236 -28.45 -0.49 7.24
C LEU A 236 -28.83 0.97 7.52
N VAL A 237 -29.51 1.16 8.64
CA VAL A 237 -29.85 2.50 9.16
C VAL A 237 -28.73 3.09 10.00
N LYS A 238 -27.99 2.22 10.71
CA LYS A 238 -26.92 2.59 11.63
C LYS A 238 -25.75 1.64 11.50
N ASN A 239 -24.54 2.18 11.52
CA ASN A 239 -23.35 1.36 11.45
C ASN A 239 -22.99 0.78 12.83
N PRO A 240 -23.03 -0.56 13.01
CA PRO A 240 -22.67 -1.18 14.29
C PRO A 240 -21.18 -0.96 14.66
N MET A 241 -20.31 -0.64 13.69
CA MET A 241 -18.90 -0.37 13.94
C MET A 241 -18.63 0.96 14.67
N ASP A 242 -19.59 1.90 14.70
CA ASP A 242 -19.39 3.23 15.32
C ASP A 242 -19.07 3.15 16.81
N LYS A 243 -19.55 2.10 17.50
CA LYS A 243 -19.31 1.86 18.93
C LYS A 243 -18.23 0.82 19.21
N VAL A 244 -17.56 0.30 18.18
CA VAL A 244 -16.50 -0.71 18.32
C VAL A 244 -15.13 -0.04 18.34
N THR A 245 -14.42 -0.21 19.45
CA THR A 245 -13.06 0.33 19.59
C THR A 245 -12.08 -0.51 18.75
N PRO A 246 -11.27 0.13 17.88
CA PRO A 246 -10.27 -0.58 17.10
C PRO A 246 -9.21 -1.25 18.00
N PRO A 247 -8.76 -2.47 17.68
CA PRO A 247 -7.66 -3.12 18.38
C PRO A 247 -6.41 -2.26 18.42
N LYS A 248 -5.71 -2.23 19.56
CA LYS A 248 -4.48 -1.44 19.76
C LYS A 248 -3.44 -1.81 18.70
N LYS A 249 -2.69 -0.81 18.22
CA LYS A 249 -1.50 -1.05 17.39
C LYS A 249 -0.37 -1.55 18.27
N ASP A 250 0.19 -2.69 17.92
CA ASP A 250 1.42 -3.16 18.53
C ASP A 250 2.59 -2.41 17.86
N LYS A 251 3.26 -1.57 18.62
CA LYS A 251 4.48 -0.88 18.17
C LYS A 251 5.68 -1.80 18.44
N LYS A 252 5.84 -2.87 17.67
CA LYS A 252 7.11 -3.60 17.73
C LYS A 252 8.23 -2.71 17.19
N PRO A 253 9.38 -2.67 17.86
CA PRO A 253 10.57 -2.08 17.28
C PRO A 253 10.82 -2.73 15.90
N VAL A 254 11.24 -1.91 14.94
CA VAL A 254 11.69 -2.45 13.66
C VAL A 254 13.05 -3.06 13.87
N ASP A 255 13.16 -4.37 13.66
CA ASP A 255 14.42 -5.08 13.74
C ASP A 255 15.26 -4.80 12.47
N ALA A 256 16.52 -4.47 12.67
CA ALA A 256 17.50 -4.26 11.61
C ALA A 256 18.82 -4.90 12.02
N LEU A 257 19.63 -5.29 11.05
CA LEU A 257 20.98 -5.79 11.31
C LEU A 257 21.85 -4.69 11.92
N SER A 258 22.53 -5.00 13.04
CA SER A 258 23.62 -4.15 13.51
C SER A 258 24.79 -4.18 12.52
N LYS A 259 25.77 -3.29 12.70
CA LYS A 259 26.98 -3.26 11.86
C LYS A 259 27.76 -4.58 11.92
N GLU A 260 27.90 -5.16 13.10
CA GLU A 260 28.56 -6.42 13.35
C GLU A 260 27.78 -7.59 12.72
N GLN A 261 26.46 -7.60 12.92
CA GLN A 261 25.58 -8.59 12.30
C GLN A 261 25.61 -8.49 10.77
N ALA A 262 25.67 -7.29 10.21
CA ALA A 262 25.80 -7.07 8.76
C ALA A 262 27.14 -7.60 8.24
N ALA A 263 28.24 -7.36 8.95
CA ALA A 263 29.55 -7.91 8.59
C ALA A 263 29.54 -9.45 8.55
N ARG A 264 28.99 -10.08 9.59
CA ARG A 264 28.79 -11.53 9.65
C ARG A 264 27.85 -12.04 8.56
N PHE A 265 26.76 -11.32 8.30
CA PHE A 265 25.82 -11.65 7.22
C PHE A 265 26.52 -11.71 5.87
N PHE A 266 27.28 -10.67 5.51
CA PHE A 266 28.02 -10.63 4.24
C PHE A 266 29.07 -11.73 4.12
N SER A 267 29.74 -12.13 5.22
CA SER A 267 30.75 -13.20 5.19
C SER A 267 30.18 -14.59 4.89
N LEU A 268 28.89 -14.81 5.15
CA LEU A 268 28.21 -16.08 4.92
C LEU A 268 27.55 -16.19 3.53
N LEU A 269 27.42 -15.09 2.80
CA LEU A 269 26.72 -15.10 1.49
C LEU A 269 27.45 -15.89 0.40
N PRO A 270 28.80 -15.90 0.31
CA PRO A 270 29.53 -16.65 -0.71
C PRO A 270 29.25 -18.15 -0.72
N ASP A 271 28.89 -18.73 0.43
CA ASP A 271 28.59 -20.15 0.59
C ASP A 271 27.17 -20.55 0.15
N LEU A 272 26.35 -19.57 -0.22
CA LEU A 272 24.99 -19.81 -0.70
C LEU A 272 24.94 -20.22 -2.18
N PRO A 273 23.91 -20.97 -2.59
CA PRO A 273 23.62 -21.14 -4.01
C PRO A 273 23.55 -19.80 -4.72
N LEU A 274 24.12 -19.71 -5.91
CA LEU A 274 24.39 -18.44 -6.60
C LEU A 274 23.14 -17.59 -6.82
N ASP A 275 21.99 -18.24 -7.15
CA ASP A 275 20.69 -17.56 -7.26
C ASP A 275 20.30 -16.88 -5.94
N PHE A 276 20.50 -17.58 -4.82
CA PHE A 276 20.11 -17.05 -3.52
C PHE A 276 21.10 -16.03 -2.98
N HIS A 277 22.38 -16.17 -3.28
CA HIS A 277 23.40 -15.14 -3.02
C HIS A 277 23.01 -13.82 -3.70
N CYS A 278 22.61 -13.85 -5.00
CA CYS A 278 22.14 -12.69 -5.71
C CYS A 278 20.88 -12.07 -5.08
N VAL A 279 19.92 -12.90 -4.64
CA VAL A 279 18.73 -12.42 -3.91
C VAL A 279 19.13 -11.66 -2.65
N MET A 280 19.99 -12.27 -1.82
CA MET A 280 20.38 -11.70 -0.53
C MET A 280 21.14 -10.38 -0.67
N ILE A 281 22.08 -10.34 -1.62
CA ILE A 281 22.82 -9.10 -1.93
C ILE A 281 21.87 -7.98 -2.40
N LEU A 282 21.00 -8.25 -3.36
CA LEU A 282 20.08 -7.24 -3.86
C LEU A 282 19.16 -6.73 -2.76
N LEU A 283 18.60 -7.60 -1.92
CA LEU A 283 17.70 -7.19 -0.84
C LEU A 283 18.41 -6.27 0.17
N VAL A 284 19.64 -6.59 0.59
CA VAL A 284 20.33 -5.87 1.67
C VAL A 284 21.08 -4.63 1.18
N THR A 285 21.52 -4.59 -0.09
CA THR A 285 22.31 -3.46 -0.60
C THR A 285 21.48 -2.42 -1.34
N THR A 286 20.37 -2.82 -1.95
CA THR A 286 19.48 -1.91 -2.67
C THR A 286 18.18 -1.62 -1.93
N GLY A 287 17.86 -2.43 -0.92
CA GLY A 287 16.62 -2.30 -0.15
C GLY A 287 15.34 -2.47 -0.99
N ILE A 288 15.41 -3.12 -2.16
CA ILE A 288 14.23 -3.39 -2.99
C ILE A 288 13.21 -4.26 -2.25
N ARG A 289 11.94 -4.08 -2.56
CA ARG A 289 10.88 -4.91 -1.97
C ARG A 289 10.98 -6.34 -2.51
N ARG A 290 10.57 -7.31 -1.70
CA ARG A 290 10.55 -8.74 -2.08
C ARG A 290 9.92 -8.98 -3.47
N GLY A 291 8.75 -8.40 -3.71
CA GLY A 291 8.05 -8.56 -4.98
C GLY A 291 8.75 -7.84 -6.14
N GLU A 292 9.40 -6.71 -5.88
CA GLU A 292 10.25 -6.02 -6.86
C GLU A 292 11.46 -6.90 -7.22
N CYS A 293 12.12 -7.50 -6.21
CA CYS A 293 13.25 -8.40 -6.42
C CYS A 293 12.88 -9.60 -7.32
N VAL A 294 11.74 -10.23 -7.06
CA VAL A 294 11.25 -11.36 -7.87
C VAL A 294 10.77 -10.92 -9.25
N GLY A 295 10.31 -9.67 -9.39
CA GLY A 295 9.86 -9.08 -10.65
C GLY A 295 10.99 -8.62 -11.58
N LEU A 296 12.28 -8.72 -11.16
CA LEU A 296 13.41 -8.32 -11.99
C LEU A 296 13.62 -9.27 -13.16
N GLN A 297 13.91 -8.69 -14.31
CA GLN A 297 14.37 -9.38 -15.52
C GLN A 297 15.81 -8.96 -15.84
N TRP A 298 16.50 -9.78 -16.62
CA TRP A 298 17.88 -9.46 -17.05
C TRP A 298 17.98 -8.16 -17.83
N GLY A 299 16.93 -7.76 -18.54
CA GLY A 299 16.87 -6.50 -19.27
C GLY A 299 16.77 -5.26 -18.40
N ASP A 300 16.52 -5.39 -17.10
CA ASP A 300 16.46 -4.26 -16.16
C ASP A 300 17.85 -3.77 -15.71
N PHE A 301 18.89 -4.57 -16.00
CA PHE A 301 20.25 -4.27 -15.58
C PHE A 301 21.05 -3.59 -16.69
N ASP A 302 21.56 -2.41 -16.42
CA ASP A 302 22.60 -1.79 -17.21
C ASP A 302 23.96 -2.12 -16.58
N MET A 303 24.61 -3.16 -17.12
CA MET A 303 25.88 -3.66 -16.60
C MET A 303 27.02 -2.64 -16.83
N LYS A 304 26.92 -1.80 -17.87
CA LYS A 304 27.91 -0.77 -18.19
C LYS A 304 27.85 0.39 -17.20
N ASN A 305 26.64 0.88 -16.95
CA ASN A 305 26.42 1.99 -16.02
C ASN A 305 26.21 1.52 -14.57
N GLN A 306 26.32 0.21 -14.31
CA GLN A 306 26.16 -0.41 -12.99
C GLN A 306 24.86 0.00 -12.30
N THR A 307 23.73 -0.14 -12.99
CA THR A 307 22.41 0.22 -12.47
C THR A 307 21.38 -0.87 -12.69
N VAL A 308 20.33 -0.84 -11.87
CA VAL A 308 19.12 -1.63 -12.07
C VAL A 308 17.89 -0.74 -12.02
N THR A 309 16.96 -0.94 -12.97
CA THR A 309 15.67 -0.22 -13.01
C THR A 309 14.57 -1.08 -12.43
N ILE A 310 13.93 -0.59 -11.39
CA ILE A 310 12.80 -1.25 -10.73
C ILE A 310 11.51 -0.73 -11.37
N SER A 311 10.84 -1.55 -12.16
CA SER A 311 9.62 -1.18 -12.89
C SER A 311 8.46 -2.15 -12.69
N ARG A 312 8.67 -3.27 -12.00
CA ARG A 312 7.70 -4.36 -11.82
C ARG A 312 7.67 -4.86 -10.38
N ASN A 313 6.56 -5.48 -10.01
CA ASN A 313 6.37 -6.09 -8.71
C ASN A 313 5.59 -7.40 -8.85
N ALA A 314 6.17 -8.51 -8.43
CA ALA A 314 5.51 -9.80 -8.39
C ALA A 314 4.61 -9.90 -7.14
N VAL A 315 3.33 -10.21 -7.35
CA VAL A 315 2.32 -10.38 -6.30
C VAL A 315 1.60 -11.71 -6.49
N LEU A 316 0.96 -12.20 -5.44
CA LEU A 316 0.05 -13.34 -5.55
C LEU A 316 -1.39 -12.84 -5.71
N ASP A 317 -2.14 -13.50 -6.58
CA ASP A 317 -3.59 -13.34 -6.67
C ASP A 317 -4.31 -14.15 -5.57
N GLU A 318 -5.63 -14.14 -5.60
CA GLU A 318 -6.49 -14.88 -4.66
C GLU A 318 -6.42 -16.41 -4.82
N HIS A 319 -5.91 -16.91 -5.95
CA HIS A 319 -5.71 -18.31 -6.25
C HIS A 319 -4.29 -18.79 -5.94
N GLY A 320 -3.38 -17.88 -5.62
CA GLY A 320 -1.97 -18.15 -5.35
C GLY A 320 -1.09 -18.12 -6.60
N ASN A 321 -1.60 -17.67 -7.75
CA ASN A 321 -0.81 -17.49 -8.96
C ASN A 321 0.06 -16.23 -8.82
N VAL A 322 1.25 -16.29 -9.40
CA VAL A 322 2.16 -15.14 -9.42
C VAL A 322 1.79 -14.23 -10.59
N LEU A 323 1.44 -12.99 -10.26
CA LEU A 323 1.13 -11.96 -11.25
C LEU A 323 2.19 -10.86 -11.20
N ILE A 324 2.54 -10.34 -12.37
CA ILE A 324 3.36 -9.13 -12.48
C ILE A 324 2.43 -7.91 -12.47
N SER A 325 2.61 -7.07 -11.47
CA SER A 325 1.89 -5.82 -11.29
C SER A 325 2.82 -4.64 -11.57
N THR A 326 2.30 -3.61 -12.20
CA THR A 326 2.97 -2.31 -12.27
C THR A 326 2.98 -1.65 -10.88
N PRO A 327 3.97 -0.80 -10.57
CA PRO A 327 3.96 -0.01 -9.35
C PRO A 327 2.70 0.87 -9.22
N LYS A 328 2.32 1.20 -7.97
CA LYS A 328 1.11 2.01 -7.69
C LYS A 328 1.18 3.45 -8.21
N THR A 329 2.39 3.99 -8.35
CA THR A 329 2.65 5.38 -8.76
C THR A 329 3.85 5.42 -9.70
N THR A 330 3.90 6.41 -10.58
CA THR A 330 5.06 6.70 -11.45
C THR A 330 6.35 6.88 -10.65
N ASN A 331 6.27 7.46 -9.45
CA ASN A 331 7.42 7.63 -8.54
C ASN A 331 7.98 6.30 -7.97
N SER A 332 7.29 5.18 -8.20
CA SER A 332 7.79 3.85 -7.79
C SER A 332 8.75 3.23 -8.81
N ILE A 333 8.79 3.75 -10.04
CA ILE A 333 9.80 3.38 -11.03
C ILE A 333 11.05 4.18 -10.68
N ARG A 334 12.13 3.47 -10.43
CA ARG A 334 13.41 4.09 -10.03
C ARG A 334 14.59 3.28 -10.52
N THR A 335 15.71 3.97 -10.76
CA THR A 335 16.97 3.35 -11.12
C THR A 335 17.93 3.45 -9.93
N ILE A 336 18.47 2.31 -9.51
CA ILE A 336 19.34 2.17 -8.34
C ILE A 336 20.74 1.83 -8.82
N PRO A 337 21.80 2.53 -8.37
CA PRO A 337 23.18 2.14 -8.65
C PRO A 337 23.53 0.84 -7.92
N LEU A 338 24.36 0.02 -8.52
CA LEU A 338 24.85 -1.24 -7.97
C LEU A 338 26.35 -1.18 -7.72
N MET A 339 26.81 -1.89 -6.70
CA MET A 339 28.25 -2.07 -6.47
C MET A 339 28.89 -2.92 -7.56
N ALA A 340 30.15 -2.66 -7.90
CA ALA A 340 30.91 -3.43 -8.88
C ALA A 340 30.95 -4.94 -8.53
N SER A 341 31.09 -5.29 -7.25
CA SER A 341 31.00 -6.66 -6.75
C SER A 341 29.65 -7.32 -7.02
N THR A 342 28.55 -6.58 -6.89
CA THR A 342 27.19 -7.07 -7.23
C THR A 342 27.07 -7.32 -8.73
N ILE A 343 27.62 -6.45 -9.57
CA ILE A 343 27.65 -6.65 -11.03
C ILE A 343 28.42 -7.92 -11.40
N ALA A 344 29.62 -8.11 -10.81
CA ALA A 344 30.44 -9.31 -11.05
C ALA A 344 29.68 -10.59 -10.65
N LEU A 345 28.99 -10.58 -9.50
CA LEU A 345 28.16 -11.68 -9.04
C LEU A 345 27.00 -11.97 -10.00
N LEU A 346 26.29 -10.94 -10.47
CA LEU A 346 25.20 -11.06 -11.43
C LEU A 346 25.70 -11.58 -12.79
N GLN A 347 26.87 -11.14 -13.25
CA GLN A 347 27.49 -11.67 -14.48
C GLN A 347 27.83 -13.16 -14.35
N LYS A 348 28.36 -13.60 -13.20
CA LYS A 348 28.60 -15.02 -12.91
C LYS A 348 27.30 -15.81 -12.96
N TYR A 349 26.25 -15.31 -12.33
CA TYR A 349 24.93 -15.96 -12.34
C TYR A 349 24.30 -16.00 -13.74
N ARG A 350 24.44 -14.91 -14.53
CA ARG A 350 23.97 -14.88 -15.92
C ARG A 350 24.68 -15.92 -16.80
N LYS A 351 25.98 -16.11 -16.60
CA LYS A 351 26.74 -17.16 -17.33
C LYS A 351 26.24 -18.55 -16.97
N GLN A 352 25.96 -18.80 -15.70
CA GLN A 352 25.37 -20.07 -15.27
C GLN A 352 24.00 -20.30 -15.91
N MET A 353 23.08 -19.33 -15.84
CA MET A 353 21.75 -19.44 -16.48
C MET A 353 21.85 -19.63 -17.98
N GLN A 354 22.79 -18.96 -18.64
CA GLN A 354 22.98 -19.12 -20.12
C GLN A 354 23.50 -20.52 -20.45
N ALA A 355 24.33 -21.12 -19.59
CA ALA A 355 24.79 -22.50 -19.77
C ALA A 355 23.65 -23.52 -19.55
N GLU A 356 22.77 -23.26 -18.58
CA GLU A 356 21.58 -24.09 -18.30
C GLU A 356 20.50 -23.94 -19.41
N HIS A 357 20.46 -22.77 -20.08
CA HIS A 357 19.47 -22.43 -21.13
C HIS A 357 20.15 -21.86 -22.40
N PRO A 358 20.94 -22.65 -23.13
CA PRO A 358 21.83 -22.16 -24.19
C PRO A 358 21.09 -21.45 -25.33
N ASN A 359 19.88 -21.89 -25.67
CA ASN A 359 19.08 -21.34 -26.76
C ASN A 359 18.15 -20.20 -26.35
N THR A 360 18.25 -19.71 -25.10
CA THR A 360 17.33 -18.71 -24.55
C THR A 360 17.95 -17.31 -24.56
N ILE A 361 17.22 -16.34 -25.13
CA ILE A 361 17.58 -14.93 -25.02
C ILE A 361 17.17 -14.43 -23.63
N LEU A 362 18.14 -14.33 -22.73
CA LEU A 362 17.87 -14.01 -21.30
C LEU A 362 17.32 -12.61 -21.06
N LYS A 363 17.36 -11.68 -22.02
CA LYS A 363 16.94 -10.29 -21.81
C LYS A 363 15.59 -10.16 -21.11
N ASN A 364 14.61 -10.96 -21.52
CA ASN A 364 13.25 -10.96 -20.97
C ASN A 364 13.01 -12.05 -19.92
N ALA A 365 14.01 -12.90 -19.67
CA ALA A 365 13.92 -13.91 -18.61
C ALA A 365 14.00 -13.24 -17.23
N PHE A 366 13.25 -13.80 -16.27
CA PHE A 366 13.32 -13.33 -14.89
C PHE A 366 14.69 -13.64 -14.27
N LEU A 367 15.17 -12.75 -13.42
CA LEU A 367 16.41 -12.98 -12.67
C LEU A 367 16.23 -14.18 -11.72
N PHE A 368 15.05 -14.32 -11.13
CA PHE A 368 14.67 -15.40 -10.24
C PHE A 368 13.44 -16.12 -10.78
N PRO A 369 13.63 -16.96 -11.81
CA PRO A 369 12.51 -17.63 -12.48
C PRO A 369 11.90 -18.72 -11.60
N ASN A 370 10.74 -19.20 -12.02
CA ASN A 370 10.23 -20.45 -11.51
C ASN A 370 11.10 -21.62 -12.03
N LYS A 371 10.79 -22.86 -11.61
CA LYS A 371 11.61 -24.02 -11.97
C LYS A 371 11.38 -24.49 -13.41
N ASP A 372 10.18 -24.24 -13.93
CA ASP A 372 9.69 -24.87 -15.16
C ASP A 372 9.84 -23.94 -16.36
N ASP A 373 9.84 -22.61 -16.14
CA ASP A 373 9.92 -21.61 -17.19
C ASP A 373 10.69 -20.37 -16.73
N VAL A 374 11.74 -20.00 -17.46
CA VAL A 374 12.56 -18.81 -17.15
C VAL A 374 11.83 -17.50 -17.42
N PHE A 375 10.74 -17.52 -18.17
CA PHE A 375 9.90 -16.36 -18.44
C PHE A 375 8.75 -16.20 -17.45
N LEU A 376 8.65 -17.09 -16.45
CA LEU A 376 7.73 -16.96 -15.33
C LEU A 376 8.49 -16.64 -14.05
N PRO A 377 7.99 -15.69 -13.22
CA PRO A 377 8.65 -15.34 -11.97
C PRO A 377 8.44 -16.41 -10.91
N ARG A 378 9.39 -16.53 -10.00
CA ARG A 378 9.29 -17.40 -8.81
C ARG A 378 8.20 -16.89 -7.85
N ASP A 379 7.58 -17.79 -7.07
CA ASP A 379 6.70 -17.41 -5.96
C ASP A 379 7.45 -16.50 -4.96
N PRO A 380 6.98 -15.24 -4.74
CA PRO A 380 7.62 -14.34 -3.78
C PRO A 380 7.71 -14.89 -2.35
N ASN A 381 6.77 -15.76 -1.93
CA ASN A 381 6.82 -16.38 -0.61
C ASN A 381 7.98 -17.37 -0.48
N SER A 382 8.45 -17.95 -1.59
CA SER A 382 9.65 -18.83 -1.57
C SER A 382 10.89 -18.06 -1.13
N VAL A 383 11.03 -16.81 -1.56
CA VAL A 383 12.13 -15.93 -1.11
C VAL A 383 12.03 -15.69 0.40
N THR A 384 10.82 -15.36 0.90
CA THR A 384 10.63 -15.18 2.37
C THR A 384 11.00 -16.42 3.15
N ARG A 385 10.57 -17.61 2.69
CA ARG A 385 10.90 -18.88 3.35
C ARG A 385 12.41 -19.16 3.38
N ARG A 386 13.11 -18.88 2.26
CA ARG A 386 14.58 -19.06 2.16
C ARG A 386 15.31 -18.07 3.06
N VAL A 387 14.92 -16.78 3.06
CA VAL A 387 15.52 -15.75 3.94
C VAL A 387 15.34 -16.14 5.41
N LYS A 388 14.12 -16.46 5.85
CA LYS A 388 13.87 -16.86 7.25
C LYS A 388 14.64 -18.12 7.66
N ARG A 389 14.77 -19.10 6.77
CA ARG A 389 15.58 -20.29 7.02
C ARG A 389 17.05 -19.94 7.18
N PHE A 390 17.60 -19.08 6.32
CA PHE A 390 18.97 -18.60 6.43
C PHE A 390 19.19 -17.87 7.76
N MET A 391 18.31 -16.95 8.15
CA MET A 391 18.39 -16.24 9.42
C MET A 391 18.42 -17.20 10.60
N LYS A 392 17.48 -18.14 10.64
CA LYS A 392 17.37 -19.15 11.70
C LYS A 392 18.62 -20.06 11.78
N ASN A 393 19.10 -20.55 10.64
CA ASN A 393 20.22 -21.49 10.60
C ASN A 393 21.58 -20.87 10.98
N ASN A 394 21.63 -19.52 10.95
CA ASN A 394 22.85 -18.78 11.28
C ASN A 394 22.66 -17.86 12.50
N ASP A 395 21.71 -18.15 13.37
CA ASP A 395 21.46 -17.43 14.64
C ASP A 395 21.34 -15.91 14.48
N PHE A 396 20.72 -15.47 13.38
CA PHE A 396 20.30 -14.08 13.22
C PHE A 396 18.89 -13.87 13.82
N PRO A 397 18.51 -12.62 14.15
CA PRO A 397 17.12 -12.30 14.47
C PRO A 397 16.16 -12.78 13.37
N ASP A 398 14.89 -13.04 13.71
CA ASP A 398 13.86 -13.53 12.76
C ASP A 398 13.47 -12.44 11.73
N LEU A 399 14.44 -12.04 10.90
CA LEU A 399 14.27 -11.02 9.88
C LEU A 399 13.63 -11.58 8.62
N SER A 400 12.73 -10.77 8.05
CA SER A 400 12.12 -11.00 6.74
C SER A 400 12.83 -10.18 5.65
N PRO A 401 12.52 -10.39 4.36
CA PRO A 401 13.01 -9.52 3.29
C PRO A 401 12.67 -8.03 3.49
N HIS A 402 11.58 -7.71 4.20
CA HIS A 402 11.23 -6.34 4.52
C HIS A 402 12.14 -5.75 5.60
N ASP A 403 12.54 -6.56 6.57
CA ASP A 403 13.46 -6.14 7.62
C ASP A 403 14.90 -5.99 7.09
N LEU A 404 15.29 -6.76 6.05
CA LEU A 404 16.54 -6.52 5.30
C LEU A 404 16.52 -5.16 4.57
N ARG A 405 15.37 -4.74 4.05
CA ARG A 405 15.22 -3.37 3.52
C ARG A 405 15.35 -2.31 4.61
N HIS A 406 14.84 -2.57 5.83
CA HIS A 406 15.07 -1.71 6.99
C HIS A 406 16.55 -1.68 7.38
N SER A 407 17.22 -2.83 7.34
CA SER A 407 18.68 -2.93 7.56
C SER A 407 19.44 -2.11 6.53
N CYS A 408 19.08 -2.18 5.24
CA CYS A 408 19.66 -1.34 4.18
C CYS A 408 19.56 0.16 4.53
N ALA A 409 18.35 0.62 4.88
CA ALA A 409 18.13 2.01 5.25
C ALA A 409 18.99 2.45 6.43
N THR A 410 18.98 1.66 7.52
CA THR A 410 19.72 1.94 8.75
C THR A 410 21.23 1.94 8.50
N LEU A 411 21.74 0.96 7.74
CA LEU A 411 23.17 0.87 7.40
C LEU A 411 23.62 2.05 6.51
N LEU A 412 22.84 2.44 5.51
CA LEU A 412 23.14 3.60 4.66
C LEU A 412 23.20 4.89 5.48
N LEU A 413 22.20 5.13 6.34
CA LEU A 413 22.15 6.29 7.24
C LEU A 413 23.33 6.31 8.23
N SER A 414 23.66 5.15 8.81
CA SER A 414 24.80 5.02 9.74
C SER A 414 26.15 5.32 9.09
N GLN A 415 26.26 5.15 7.76
CA GLN A 415 27.45 5.50 6.98
C GLN A 415 27.41 6.92 6.42
N GLY A 416 26.46 7.74 6.86
CA GLY A 416 26.37 9.16 6.50
C GLY A 416 25.70 9.44 5.15
N ALA A 417 24.92 8.50 4.62
CA ALA A 417 24.05 8.80 3.48
C ALA A 417 22.96 9.79 3.89
N ASP A 418 22.64 10.75 3.04
CA ASP A 418 21.55 11.67 3.32
C ASP A 418 20.17 11.01 3.18
N ILE A 419 19.20 11.51 3.94
CA ILE A 419 17.85 10.94 4.01
C ILE A 419 17.17 10.91 2.65
N LYS A 420 17.37 11.93 1.81
CA LYS A 420 16.74 12.02 0.50
C LYS A 420 17.27 10.95 -0.45
N SER A 421 18.59 10.74 -0.48
CA SER A 421 19.21 9.65 -1.26
C SER A 421 18.70 8.28 -0.81
N VAL A 422 18.58 8.04 0.49
CA VAL A 422 18.02 6.79 1.02
C VAL A 422 16.56 6.64 0.62
N GLN A 423 15.76 7.71 0.69
CA GLN A 423 14.36 7.72 0.26
C GLN A 423 14.22 7.36 -1.24
N GLU A 424 15.06 7.93 -2.09
CA GLU A 424 15.07 7.67 -3.54
C GLU A 424 15.45 6.23 -3.86
N ILE A 425 16.50 5.69 -3.24
CA ILE A 425 16.91 4.27 -3.38
C ILE A 425 15.77 3.35 -2.99
N LEU A 426 15.16 3.60 -1.85
CA LEU A 426 14.08 2.77 -1.35
C LEU A 426 12.77 2.97 -2.12
N GLY A 427 12.55 4.12 -2.76
CA GLY A 427 11.28 4.47 -3.40
C GLY A 427 10.16 4.61 -2.36
N HIS A 428 10.40 5.38 -1.28
CA HIS A 428 9.39 5.76 -0.33
C HIS A 428 8.63 6.99 -0.86
N ALA A 429 7.32 6.87 -1.01
CA ALA A 429 6.47 7.99 -1.43
C ALA A 429 6.40 9.08 -0.34
N ASP A 430 6.57 8.71 0.93
CA ASP A 430 6.51 9.58 2.10
C ASP A 430 7.84 9.54 2.86
N ALA A 431 8.43 10.72 3.07
CA ALA A 431 9.67 10.91 3.83
C ALA A 431 9.52 10.46 5.29
N SER A 432 8.31 10.53 5.87
CA SER A 432 8.05 10.09 7.24
C SER A 432 8.41 8.62 7.45
N THR A 433 8.24 7.80 6.41
CA THR A 433 8.64 6.38 6.43
C THR A 433 10.16 6.22 6.61
N THR A 434 10.96 7.06 5.94
CA THR A 434 12.43 7.04 6.08
C THR A 434 12.86 7.67 7.40
N LEU A 435 12.20 8.73 7.86
CA LEU A 435 12.48 9.38 9.15
C LEU A 435 12.25 8.44 10.35
N ASN A 436 11.29 7.51 10.28
CA ASN A 436 11.07 6.52 11.33
C ASN A 436 12.29 5.59 11.58
N PHE A 437 13.20 5.47 10.61
CA PHE A 437 14.50 4.78 10.79
C PHE A 437 15.53 5.67 11.47
N TYR A 438 15.40 6.99 11.31
CA TYR A 438 16.34 7.98 11.87
C TYR A 438 16.09 8.26 13.36
N VAL A 439 14.85 8.11 13.85
CA VAL A 439 14.46 8.39 15.27
C VAL A 439 15.18 7.48 16.29
N LYS A 440 15.84 6.42 15.84
CA LYS A 440 16.74 5.61 16.65
C LYS A 440 18.22 6.07 16.57
N SER A 441 18.46 7.35 16.20
CA SER A 441 19.84 7.88 16.18
C SER A 441 20.46 7.77 17.56
N ASP A 442 21.53 6.97 17.63
CA ASP A 442 22.33 6.74 18.81
C ASP A 442 22.97 8.06 19.26
N LEU A 443 23.06 8.28 20.56
CA LEU A 443 23.80 9.41 21.19
C LEU A 443 25.19 9.59 20.55
N GLN A 444 25.80 8.52 20.07
CA GLN A 444 27.07 8.50 19.38
C GLN A 444 27.03 9.20 18.02
N GLN A 445 25.90 9.11 17.28
CA GLN A 445 25.70 9.85 16.00
C GLN A 445 25.49 11.35 16.26
N MET A 446 24.80 11.71 17.36
CA MET A 446 24.64 13.11 17.76
C MET A 446 25.99 13.72 18.14
N LYS A 447 26.83 13.00 18.93
CA LYS A 447 28.20 13.43 19.25
C LYS A 447 29.05 13.59 18.02
N SER A 448 29.05 12.61 17.08
CA SER A 448 29.80 12.71 15.82
C SER A 448 29.34 13.89 14.94
N ALA A 449 28.05 14.20 14.92
CA ALA A 449 27.55 15.38 14.21
C ALA A 449 28.04 16.68 14.86
N THR A 450 28.02 16.76 16.17
CA THR A 450 28.52 17.92 16.94
C THR A 450 30.04 18.08 16.77
N GLU A 451 30.82 17.00 16.79
CA GLU A 451 32.26 17.01 16.51
C GLU A 451 32.59 17.48 15.08
N LYS A 452 31.81 17.01 14.08
CA LYS A 452 31.96 17.47 12.69
C LYS A 452 31.64 18.97 12.55
N TYR A 453 30.64 19.45 13.28
CA TYR A 453 30.30 20.87 13.29
C TYR A 453 31.42 21.70 13.93
N ALA A 454 31.92 21.28 15.10
CA ALA A 454 33.04 21.93 15.77
C ALA A 454 34.30 21.98 14.87
N ALA A 455 34.66 20.84 14.24
CA ALA A 455 35.79 20.78 13.30
C ALA A 455 35.60 21.65 12.06
N ALA A 456 34.40 21.84 11.56
CA ALA A 456 34.14 22.70 10.38
C ALA A 456 34.31 24.20 10.67
N PHE A 457 34.24 24.60 11.92
CA PHE A 457 34.32 25.99 12.39
C PHE A 457 35.53 26.25 13.32
N ASN A 458 36.43 25.26 13.49
CA ASN A 458 37.61 25.32 14.37
C ASN A 458 37.22 25.68 15.83
N LEU A 459 36.11 25.14 16.36
CA LEU A 459 35.62 25.31 17.71
C LEU A 459 36.19 24.27 18.66
#